data_5fcaed45c7f93e5f5927f757453023d8
#
_entry.id   5fcaed45c7f93e5f5927f757453023d8
#
_cell.length_a   1.000
_cell.length_b   1.000
_cell.length_c   1.000
_cell.angle_alpha   90.00
_cell.angle_beta   90.00
_cell.angle_gamma   90.00
#
_symmetry.space_group_name_H-M   'P 1'
#
loop_
_entity.id
_entity.type
_entity.pdbx_description
1 polymer ?
#
loop_
_entity_poly.entity_id
_entity_poly.type
_entity_poly.pdbx_seq_one_letter_code
_entity_poly.pdbx_strand_id
1 'polypeptide(L)'
;MAIPYGTTELCPVRALRRWQEAANITAVAVFRRIFVPPTRHQPGEGLRPSPVVGTRAIDAGTVARIIKTRAAKAGFDRDEVGGRSLKRGALTTGMDRGVHPTRLKQFGRHKSYAVLDEYLELGDPFDGHPLNGVL
;
A
#
# COMPACT_ATOMS: atom_id res chain seq x y z
N MET A 1 13.12 -1.22 7.30
CA MET A 1 12.68 -0.25 6.29
C MET A 1 12.09 0.94 7.03
N ALA A 2 12.60 2.14 6.77
CA ALA A 2 12.07 3.36 7.33
C ALA A 2 11.03 3.95 6.36
N ILE A 3 9.90 4.40 6.89
CA ILE A 3 8.88 5.13 6.12
C ILE A 3 8.84 6.54 6.72
N PRO A 4 9.18 7.58 5.95
CA PRO A 4 9.18 8.94 6.45
C PRO A 4 7.75 9.44 6.69
N TYR A 5 7.62 10.43 7.56
CA TYR A 5 6.37 11.18 7.68
C TYR A 5 6.08 11.94 6.39
N GLY A 6 4.87 11.81 5.90
CA GLY A 6 4.39 12.64 4.80
C GLY A 6 3.91 14.01 5.31
N THR A 7 3.87 14.98 4.42
CA THR A 7 3.41 16.34 4.70
C THR A 7 1.90 16.53 4.58
N THR A 8 1.22 15.57 3.89
CA THR A 8 -0.22 15.63 3.61
C THR A 8 -1.04 14.77 4.57
N GLU A 9 -2.37 14.90 4.53
CA GLU A 9 -3.33 14.04 5.23
C GLU A 9 -3.18 12.55 4.89
N LEU A 10 -2.62 12.24 3.71
CA LEU A 10 -2.40 10.87 3.24
C LEU A 10 -1.13 10.22 3.83
N CYS A 11 -0.55 10.78 4.88
CA CYS A 11 0.65 10.24 5.52
C CYS A 11 0.42 8.83 6.07
N PRO A 12 1.13 7.81 5.56
CA PRO A 12 0.95 6.42 5.98
C PRO A 12 1.34 6.18 7.43
N VAL A 13 2.32 6.93 7.95
CA VAL A 13 2.77 6.81 9.35
C VAL A 13 1.70 7.32 10.30
N ARG A 14 1.08 8.48 10.00
CA ARG A 14 -0.04 8.98 10.80
C ARG A 14 -1.27 8.09 10.70
N ALA A 15 -1.58 7.57 9.52
CA ALA A 15 -2.69 6.64 9.34
C ALA A 15 -2.47 5.34 10.14
N LEU A 16 -1.25 4.81 10.14
CA LEU A 16 -0.90 3.62 10.92
C LEU A 16 -1.05 3.87 12.42
N ARG A 17 -0.55 4.98 12.94
CA ARG A 17 -0.68 5.32 14.36
C ARG A 17 -2.14 5.46 14.78
N ARG A 18 -2.93 6.22 14.03
CA ARG A 18 -4.38 6.35 14.28
C ARG A 18 -5.09 4.99 14.30
N TRP A 19 -4.70 4.10 13.38
CA TRP A 19 -5.25 2.74 13.36
C TRP A 19 -4.85 1.94 14.61
N GLN A 20 -3.59 1.98 15.02
CA GLN A 20 -3.12 1.28 16.21
C GLN A 20 -3.82 1.77 17.48
N GLU A 21 -4.01 3.07 17.62
CA GLU A 21 -4.74 3.68 18.73
C GLU A 21 -6.22 3.29 18.72
N ALA A 22 -6.92 3.49 17.58
CA ALA A 22 -8.34 3.18 17.44
C ALA A 22 -8.68 1.69 17.67
N ALA A 23 -7.76 0.80 17.31
CA ALA A 23 -7.92 -0.64 17.43
C ALA A 23 -7.24 -1.22 18.69
N ASN A 24 -6.66 -0.38 19.55
CA ASN A 24 -5.91 -0.75 20.75
C ASN A 24 -4.87 -1.84 20.47
N ILE A 25 -4.03 -1.64 19.44
CA ILE A 25 -3.03 -2.61 19.00
C ILE A 25 -1.70 -2.30 19.67
N THR A 26 -1.32 -3.09 20.66
CA THR A 26 -0.05 -2.95 21.40
C THR A 26 1.00 -3.98 20.98
N ALA A 27 0.58 -5.10 20.40
CA ALA A 27 1.47 -6.20 20.03
C ALA A 27 0.92 -7.02 18.85
N VAL A 28 1.79 -7.87 18.25
CA VAL A 28 1.48 -8.86 17.23
C VAL A 28 1.06 -8.23 15.88
N ALA A 29 0.00 -8.74 15.25
CA ALA A 29 -0.40 -8.32 13.90
C ALA A 29 -1.01 -6.92 13.89
N VAL A 30 -0.50 -6.06 13.02
CA VAL A 30 -1.00 -4.69 12.82
C VAL A 30 -2.28 -4.67 11.98
N PHE A 31 -2.29 -5.42 10.88
CA PHE A 31 -3.46 -5.49 10.00
C PHE A 31 -4.34 -6.68 10.40
N ARG A 32 -5.54 -6.38 10.91
CA ARG A 32 -6.48 -7.35 11.47
C ARG A 32 -7.81 -7.26 10.75
N ARG A 33 -8.58 -8.33 10.81
CA ARG A 33 -9.93 -8.34 10.28
C ARG A 33 -10.84 -7.48 11.16
N ILE A 34 -11.65 -6.65 10.52
CA ILE A 34 -12.75 -5.94 11.18
C ILE A 34 -14.02 -6.73 10.89
N PHE A 35 -14.73 -7.07 11.93
CA PHE A 35 -16.02 -7.74 11.86
C PHE A 35 -17.11 -6.74 12.28
N VAL A 36 -18.09 -6.55 11.43
CA VAL A 36 -19.29 -5.77 11.78
C VAL A 36 -20.38 -6.81 12.03
N PRO A 37 -20.85 -6.95 13.28
CA PRO A 37 -21.93 -7.90 13.59
C PRO A 37 -23.16 -7.57 12.73
N PRO A 38 -23.90 -8.59 12.28
CA PRO A 38 -25.15 -8.35 11.58
C PRO A 38 -26.13 -7.65 12.50
N THR A 39 -26.74 -6.57 12.02
CA THR A 39 -27.83 -5.91 12.72
C THR A 39 -29.01 -6.89 12.75
N ARG A 40 -29.35 -7.44 13.91
CA ARG A 40 -30.66 -8.05 14.08
C ARG A 40 -31.66 -6.90 14.04
N HIS A 41 -32.38 -6.78 12.95
CA HIS A 41 -33.45 -5.83 12.82
C HIS A 41 -34.52 -6.17 13.84
N GLN A 42 -34.53 -5.43 14.95
CA GLN A 42 -35.77 -5.17 15.68
C GLN A 42 -36.26 -3.81 15.22
N PRO A 43 -37.52 -3.69 14.76
CA PRO A 43 -38.06 -2.40 14.35
C PRO A 43 -38.07 -1.46 15.59
N GLY A 44 -37.24 -0.43 15.56
CA GLY A 44 -37.19 0.59 16.61
C GLY A 44 -35.85 0.94 17.24
N GLU A 45 -34.80 0.13 17.10
CA GLU A 45 -33.48 0.44 17.65
C GLU A 45 -32.47 0.77 16.54
N GLY A 46 -32.20 2.07 16.38
CA GLY A 46 -31.34 2.62 15.36
C GLY A 46 -29.81 2.52 15.63
N LEU A 47 -29.35 1.71 16.58
CA LEU A 47 -27.92 1.58 16.84
C LEU A 47 -27.30 0.51 15.94
N ARG A 48 -26.46 0.96 15.00
CA ARG A 48 -25.58 0.03 14.29
C ARG A 48 -24.58 -0.56 15.27
N PRO A 49 -24.38 -1.90 15.30
CA PRO A 49 -23.41 -2.52 16.18
C PRO A 49 -22.00 -2.00 15.88
N SER A 50 -21.24 -1.72 16.92
CA SER A 50 -19.86 -1.26 16.79
C SER A 50 -18.99 -2.32 16.11
N PRO A 51 -18.10 -1.92 15.19
CA PRO A 51 -17.15 -2.82 14.59
C PRO A 51 -16.22 -3.46 15.63
N VAL A 52 -15.96 -4.75 15.51
CA VAL A 52 -15.05 -5.50 16.37
C VAL A 52 -13.77 -5.80 15.61
N VAL A 53 -12.63 -5.44 16.17
CA VAL A 53 -11.31 -5.73 15.60
C VAL A 53 -10.84 -7.08 16.08
N GLY A 54 -10.55 -7.98 15.15
CA GLY A 54 -10.02 -9.31 15.45
C GLY A 54 -8.59 -9.27 15.98
N THR A 55 -8.08 -10.41 16.42
CA THR A 55 -6.71 -10.53 16.95
C THR A 55 -5.72 -11.10 15.93
N ARG A 56 -6.20 -11.81 14.91
CA ARG A 56 -5.36 -12.46 13.91
C ARG A 56 -5.06 -11.54 12.72
N ALA A 57 -3.87 -11.72 12.14
CA ALA A 57 -3.51 -11.05 10.87
C ALA A 57 -4.50 -11.42 9.76
N ILE A 58 -4.76 -10.47 8.86
CA ILE A 58 -5.39 -10.77 7.58
C ILE A 58 -4.41 -11.53 6.69
N ASP A 59 -4.92 -12.42 5.86
CA ASP A 59 -4.14 -13.17 4.89
C ASP A 59 -3.77 -12.32 3.65
N ALA A 60 -2.77 -12.79 2.89
CA ALA A 60 -2.28 -12.08 1.70
C ALA A 60 -3.37 -11.93 0.61
N GLY A 61 -4.26 -12.93 0.46
CA GLY A 61 -5.37 -12.86 -0.48
C GLY A 61 -6.38 -11.77 -0.09
N THR A 62 -6.63 -11.58 1.20
CA THR A 62 -7.47 -10.50 1.71
C THR A 62 -6.83 -9.14 1.42
N VAL A 63 -5.51 -8.99 1.62
CA VAL A 63 -4.79 -7.75 1.25
C VAL A 63 -4.94 -7.46 -0.24
N ALA A 64 -4.71 -8.44 -1.10
CA ALA A 64 -4.87 -8.28 -2.55
C ALA A 64 -6.29 -7.87 -2.95
N ARG A 65 -7.32 -8.46 -2.34
CA ARG A 65 -8.73 -8.09 -2.59
C ARG A 65 -9.03 -6.66 -2.17
N ILE A 66 -8.49 -6.21 -1.03
CA ILE A 66 -8.65 -4.82 -0.56
C ILE A 66 -8.02 -3.86 -1.56
N ILE A 67 -6.79 -4.13 -2.02
CA ILE A 67 -6.09 -3.30 -3.01
C ILE A 67 -6.90 -3.23 -4.31
N LYS A 68 -7.31 -4.37 -4.87
CA LYS A 68 -8.15 -4.42 -6.08
C LYS A 68 -9.45 -3.62 -5.94
N THR A 69 -10.14 -3.77 -4.80
CA THR A 69 -11.39 -3.05 -4.55
C THR A 69 -11.17 -1.53 -4.45
N ARG A 70 -10.07 -1.10 -3.83
CA ARG A 70 -9.75 0.34 -3.71
C ARG A 70 -9.31 0.92 -5.04
N ALA A 71 -8.52 0.19 -5.83
CA ALA A 71 -8.12 0.59 -7.17
C ALA A 71 -9.32 0.78 -8.09
N ALA A 72 -10.25 -0.17 -8.11
CA ALA A 72 -11.48 -0.04 -8.89
C ALA A 72 -12.32 1.19 -8.50
N LYS A 73 -12.40 1.51 -7.20
CA LYS A 73 -13.06 2.73 -6.73
C LYS A 73 -12.35 4.02 -7.15
N ALA A 74 -11.07 3.94 -7.44
CA ALA A 74 -10.25 5.04 -7.93
C ALA A 74 -10.20 5.11 -9.48
N GLY A 75 -10.96 4.25 -10.18
CA GLY A 75 -11.05 4.25 -11.64
C GLY A 75 -10.01 3.38 -12.36
N PHE A 76 -9.20 2.60 -11.63
CA PHE A 76 -8.26 1.65 -12.24
C PHE A 76 -8.94 0.33 -12.58
N ASP A 77 -8.44 -0.34 -13.62
CA ASP A 77 -8.88 -1.70 -13.92
C ASP A 77 -8.49 -2.65 -12.77
N ARG A 78 -9.49 -3.35 -12.27
CA ARG A 78 -9.32 -4.31 -11.18
C ARG A 78 -8.40 -5.46 -11.53
N ASP A 79 -8.35 -5.86 -12.79
CA ASP A 79 -7.60 -7.04 -13.22
C ASP A 79 -6.13 -6.71 -13.51
N GLU A 80 -5.83 -5.45 -13.78
CA GLU A 80 -4.45 -4.95 -13.90
C GLU A 80 -3.77 -4.73 -12.55
N VAL A 81 -4.54 -4.64 -11.45
CA VAL A 81 -4.01 -4.35 -10.12
C VAL A 81 -3.93 -5.61 -9.25
N GLY A 82 -2.79 -5.82 -8.64
CA GLY A 82 -2.54 -6.95 -7.73
C GLY A 82 -1.91 -6.53 -6.40
N GLY A 83 -1.65 -7.50 -5.54
CA GLY A 83 -1.04 -7.26 -4.22
C GLY A 83 0.37 -6.63 -4.29
N ARG A 84 1.07 -6.77 -5.42
CA ARG A 84 2.41 -6.20 -5.64
C ARG A 84 2.40 -4.83 -6.29
N SER A 85 1.26 -4.39 -6.84
CA SER A 85 1.17 -3.15 -7.64
C SER A 85 1.58 -1.91 -6.86
N LEU A 86 1.23 -1.79 -5.58
CA LEU A 86 1.64 -0.66 -4.75
C LEU A 86 3.16 -0.59 -4.58
N LYS A 87 3.83 -1.74 -4.41
CA LYS A 87 5.29 -1.79 -4.31
C LYS A 87 5.94 -1.44 -5.64
N ARG A 88 5.43 -1.99 -6.73
CA ARG A 88 5.89 -1.73 -8.10
C ARG A 88 5.79 -0.24 -8.42
N GLY A 89 4.60 0.34 -8.25
CA GLY A 89 4.38 1.77 -8.46
C GLY A 89 5.30 2.68 -7.62
N ALA A 90 5.55 2.32 -6.36
CA ALA A 90 6.47 3.09 -5.51
C ALA A 90 7.91 3.04 -6.01
N LEU A 91 8.37 1.90 -6.55
CA LEU A 91 9.72 1.75 -7.11
C LEU A 91 9.85 2.50 -8.44
N THR A 92 8.89 2.34 -9.35
CA THR A 92 8.84 3.05 -10.63
C THR A 92 8.80 4.57 -10.40
N THR A 93 7.87 5.06 -9.60
CA THR A 93 7.81 6.50 -9.24
C THR A 93 9.11 7.00 -8.60
N GLY A 94 9.79 6.18 -7.79
CA GLY A 94 11.08 6.53 -7.22
C GLY A 94 12.16 6.66 -8.29
N MET A 95 12.18 5.77 -9.27
CA MET A 95 13.11 5.84 -10.41
C MET A 95 12.87 7.10 -11.24
N ASP A 96 11.63 7.37 -11.64
CA ASP A 96 11.22 8.53 -12.42
C ASP A 96 11.62 9.86 -11.72
N ARG A 97 11.67 9.84 -10.39
CA ARG A 97 12.13 10.99 -9.57
C ARG A 97 13.64 11.03 -9.34
N GLY A 98 14.40 10.19 -10.00
CA GLY A 98 15.86 10.16 -9.91
C GLY A 98 16.39 9.57 -8.60
N VAL A 99 15.60 8.77 -7.88
CA VAL A 99 16.10 8.07 -6.68
C VAL A 99 17.09 7.00 -7.11
N HIS A 100 18.30 7.06 -6.54
CA HIS A 100 19.38 6.16 -6.90
C HIS A 100 18.97 4.67 -6.76
N PRO A 101 19.24 3.79 -7.75
CA PRO A 101 18.82 2.38 -7.75
C PRO A 101 19.17 1.60 -6.47
N THR A 102 20.32 1.90 -5.86
CA THR A 102 20.70 1.27 -4.58
C THR A 102 19.69 1.55 -3.47
N ARG A 103 19.15 2.78 -3.40
CA ARG A 103 18.12 3.13 -2.41
C ARG A 103 16.79 2.46 -2.72
N LEU A 104 16.44 2.34 -4.00
CA LEU A 104 15.24 1.60 -4.44
C LEU A 104 15.36 0.12 -4.10
N LYS A 105 16.53 -0.49 -4.36
CA LYS A 105 16.81 -1.87 -3.97
C LYS A 105 16.64 -2.11 -2.48
N GLN A 106 17.18 -1.23 -1.64
CA GLN A 106 17.06 -1.31 -0.18
C GLN A 106 15.60 -1.14 0.27
N PHE A 107 14.90 -0.15 -0.27
CA PHE A 107 13.47 0.08 0.01
C PHE A 107 12.62 -1.12 -0.41
N GLY A 108 12.83 -1.63 -1.62
CA GLY A 108 12.15 -2.80 -2.15
C GLY A 108 12.56 -4.13 -1.48
N ARG A 109 13.63 -4.14 -0.68
CA ARG A 109 14.24 -5.35 -0.10
C ARG A 109 14.56 -6.40 -1.17
N HIS A 110 15.08 -5.95 -2.31
CA HIS A 110 15.51 -6.82 -3.39
C HIS A 110 16.92 -7.37 -3.15
N LYS A 111 17.12 -8.67 -3.37
CA LYS A 111 18.43 -9.33 -3.18
C LYS A 111 19.45 -8.91 -4.24
N SER A 112 19.00 -8.67 -5.45
CA SER A 112 19.86 -8.27 -6.58
C SER A 112 19.25 -7.10 -7.36
N TYR A 113 20.01 -6.49 -8.25
CA TYR A 113 19.52 -5.49 -9.19
C TYR A 113 18.64 -6.12 -10.27
N ALA A 114 18.96 -7.32 -10.74
CA ALA A 114 18.13 -8.04 -11.71
C ALA A 114 16.70 -8.20 -11.21
N VAL A 115 16.51 -8.53 -9.92
CA VAL A 115 15.16 -8.60 -9.32
C VAL A 115 14.52 -7.22 -9.18
N LEU A 116 15.31 -6.15 -9.01
CA LEU A 116 14.76 -4.79 -9.01
C LEU A 116 14.26 -4.41 -10.40
N ASP A 117 15.03 -4.73 -11.45
CA ASP A 117 14.69 -4.39 -12.84
C ASP A 117 13.35 -5.01 -13.27
N GLU A 118 13.00 -6.21 -12.79
CA GLU A 118 11.68 -6.82 -13.01
C GLU A 118 10.50 -5.99 -12.44
N TYR A 119 10.80 -5.08 -11.51
CA TYR A 119 9.78 -4.22 -10.88
C TYR A 119 9.76 -2.81 -11.47
N LEU A 120 10.74 -2.45 -12.30
CA LEU A 120 10.80 -1.15 -12.94
C LEU A 120 10.15 -1.25 -14.32
N GLU A 121 9.17 -0.42 -14.55
CA GLU A 121 8.65 -0.17 -15.88
C GLU A 121 9.41 1.05 -16.43
N LEU A 122 10.42 0.77 -17.24
CA LEU A 122 11.16 1.82 -17.92
C LEU A 122 10.27 2.37 -19.04
N GLY A 123 10.05 3.68 -19.02
CA GLY A 123 9.34 4.41 -20.06
C GLY A 123 10.15 4.54 -21.34
N ASP A 124 9.93 5.64 -22.07
CA ASP A 124 10.68 5.94 -23.29
C ASP A 124 12.19 5.96 -23.01
N PRO A 125 13.02 5.18 -23.75
CA PRO A 125 14.47 5.15 -23.56
C PRO A 125 15.15 6.49 -23.88
N PHE A 126 14.47 7.42 -24.53
CA PHE A 126 14.96 8.78 -24.78
C PHE A 126 14.65 9.74 -23.63
N ASP A 127 13.67 9.43 -22.77
CA ASP A 127 13.39 10.21 -21.59
C ASP A 127 14.44 9.94 -20.51
N GLY A 128 15.09 11.01 -20.02
CA GLY A 128 16.18 10.89 -19.05
C GLY A 128 17.46 10.24 -19.62
N HIS A 129 17.66 10.26 -20.95
CA HIS A 129 18.84 9.67 -21.56
C HIS A 129 20.14 10.30 -21.02
N PRO A 130 21.19 9.49 -20.66
CA PRO A 130 22.42 9.99 -20.04
C PRO A 130 23.18 11.06 -20.84
N LEU A 131 22.93 11.16 -22.14
CA LEU A 131 23.55 12.15 -23.03
C LEU A 131 22.69 13.42 -23.20
N ASN A 132 21.51 13.50 -22.59
CA ASN A 132 20.71 14.71 -22.65
C ASN A 132 21.44 15.87 -21.99
N GLY A 133 21.71 16.92 -22.76
CA GLY A 133 22.47 18.09 -22.33
C GLY A 133 24.01 17.93 -22.34
N VAL A 134 24.52 16.84 -22.89
CA VAL A 134 25.97 16.59 -23.05
C VAL A 134 26.39 16.74 -24.53
N LEU A 135 25.47 16.57 -25.48
CA LEU A 135 25.67 16.71 -26.92
C LEU A 135 25.17 18.08 -27.40
#